data_f7e01752e226b8e2f1b2cd397ba245ef
#
_entry.id   f7e01752e226b8e2f1b2cd397ba245ef
#
_cell.length_a   1.000
_cell.length_b   1.000
_cell.length_c   1.000
_cell.angle_alpha   90.00
_cell.angle_beta   90.00
_cell.angle_gamma   90.00
#
_symmetry.space_group_name_H-M   'P 1'
#
loop_
_entity.id
_entity.type
_entity.pdbx_description
1 polymer ?
#
loop_
_entity_poly.entity_id
_entity_poly.type
_entity_poly.pdbx_seq_one_letter_code
_entity_poly.pdbx_strand_id
1 'polypeptide(L)'
;KISETHRNGWKYEWNIEEAKRMVLRTHTTSVTINYLAENKPEKCRIFSIGRVFRNEKVSYKHLIEFNQVEGIVADRNVTLRDLMGLQIDFYTKLGIKKIKFWPTYFPYTEPSLQSMIYNESLGKWVELFGMGILRPEITSSVGIKNPVLAWGGGLERIAMLRFGLNDVRDLYRNDLRWLRSVPFCQL
;
A
#
# COMPACT_ATOMS: atom_id res chain seq x y z
N LYS A 1 -4.45 -28.88 -7.16
CA LYS A 1 -3.42 -28.18 -6.36
C LYS A 1 -3.97 -26.98 -5.59
N ILE A 2 -4.63 -25.97 -6.25
CA ILE A 2 -5.19 -24.79 -5.54
C ILE A 2 -6.27 -25.22 -4.55
N SER A 3 -7.29 -25.95 -4.99
CA SER A 3 -8.37 -26.46 -4.15
C SER A 3 -7.86 -27.27 -2.94
N GLU A 4 -6.91 -28.15 -3.19
CA GLU A 4 -6.27 -28.97 -2.17
C GLU A 4 -5.49 -28.12 -1.13
N THR A 5 -4.76 -27.09 -1.61
CA THR A 5 -4.06 -26.14 -0.74
C THR A 5 -5.02 -25.39 0.17
N HIS A 6 -6.15 -24.92 -0.36
CA HIS A 6 -7.19 -24.25 0.43
C HIS A 6 -7.84 -25.17 1.44
N ARG A 7 -8.18 -26.42 1.04
CA ARG A 7 -8.74 -27.41 1.95
C ARG A 7 -7.78 -27.76 3.10
N ASN A 8 -6.51 -28.01 2.78
CA ASN A 8 -5.52 -28.45 3.76
C ASN A 8 -5.01 -27.32 4.63
N GLY A 9 -4.74 -26.13 4.05
CA GLY A 9 -4.22 -24.98 4.77
C GLY A 9 -5.28 -24.18 5.52
N TRP A 10 -6.42 -23.90 4.87
CA TRP A 10 -7.42 -22.97 5.35
C TRP A 10 -8.72 -23.64 5.81
N LYS A 11 -8.83 -24.97 5.64
CA LYS A 11 -9.96 -25.78 6.13
C LYS A 11 -11.33 -25.42 5.54
N TYR A 12 -11.38 -24.95 4.29
CA TYR A 12 -12.61 -24.74 3.54
C TYR A 12 -12.54 -25.31 2.12
N GLU A 13 -13.70 -25.58 1.54
CA GLU A 13 -13.79 -26.05 0.15
C GLU A 13 -13.63 -24.89 -0.82
N TRP A 14 -12.68 -25.03 -1.74
CA TRP A 14 -12.45 -24.09 -2.80
C TRP A 14 -13.59 -24.08 -3.82
N ASN A 15 -14.18 -22.92 -4.07
CA ASN A 15 -15.19 -22.73 -5.10
C ASN A 15 -14.60 -21.96 -6.28
N ILE A 16 -14.44 -22.65 -7.43
CA ILE A 16 -13.87 -22.07 -8.64
C ILE A 16 -14.77 -20.99 -9.26
N GLU A 17 -16.08 -21.09 -9.13
CA GLU A 17 -17.02 -20.11 -9.66
C GLU A 17 -16.96 -18.80 -8.86
N GLU A 18 -16.82 -18.87 -7.55
CA GLU A 18 -16.53 -17.69 -6.73
C GLU A 18 -15.18 -17.04 -7.10
N ALA A 19 -14.16 -17.85 -7.35
CA ALA A 19 -12.84 -17.36 -7.73
C ALA A 19 -12.80 -16.68 -9.11
N LYS A 20 -13.72 -17.00 -10.00
CA LYS A 20 -13.86 -16.38 -11.32
C LYS A 20 -14.67 -15.07 -11.31
N ARG A 21 -15.34 -14.76 -10.22
CA ARG A 21 -16.16 -13.54 -10.14
C ARG A 21 -15.29 -12.29 -10.24
N MET A 22 -15.74 -11.34 -11.02
CA MET A 22 -15.10 -10.02 -11.09
C MET A 22 -15.34 -9.26 -9.79
N VAL A 23 -14.28 -8.70 -9.23
CA VAL A 23 -14.32 -7.90 -8.01
C VAL A 23 -13.64 -6.56 -8.24
N LEU A 24 -14.09 -5.55 -7.49
CA LEU A 24 -13.37 -4.28 -7.44
C LEU A 24 -12.03 -4.50 -6.71
N ARG A 25 -10.95 -3.95 -7.24
CA ARG A 25 -9.61 -4.17 -6.67
C ARG A 25 -9.49 -3.62 -5.25
N THR A 26 -8.90 -4.39 -4.37
CA THR A 26 -8.69 -4.04 -2.95
C THR A 26 -7.37 -3.31 -2.69
N HIS A 27 -6.46 -3.35 -3.67
CA HIS A 27 -5.16 -2.65 -3.66
C HIS A 27 -4.62 -2.50 -5.09
N THR A 28 -3.65 -1.63 -5.27
CA THR A 28 -3.04 -1.34 -6.57
C THR A 28 -1.98 -2.35 -7.00
N THR A 29 -1.65 -3.33 -6.16
CA THR A 29 -0.67 -4.41 -6.45
C THR A 29 -1.06 -5.23 -7.69
N SER A 30 -2.35 -5.31 -8.02
CA SER A 30 -2.79 -5.93 -9.28
C SER A 30 -2.19 -5.25 -10.52
N VAL A 31 -1.98 -3.94 -10.47
CA VAL A 31 -1.36 -3.18 -11.56
C VAL A 31 0.14 -3.46 -11.63
N THR A 32 0.83 -3.43 -10.49
CA THR A 32 2.27 -3.65 -10.44
C THR A 32 2.66 -5.09 -10.80
N ILE A 33 1.87 -6.08 -10.37
CA ILE A 33 2.09 -7.48 -10.74
C ILE A 33 1.82 -7.71 -12.24
N ASN A 34 0.77 -7.11 -12.82
CA ASN A 34 0.54 -7.19 -14.26
C ASN A 34 1.68 -6.57 -15.05
N TYR A 35 2.18 -5.40 -14.62
CA TYR A 35 3.36 -4.78 -15.23
C TYR A 35 4.58 -5.71 -15.20
N LEU A 36 4.86 -6.35 -14.07
CA LEU A 36 5.96 -7.30 -13.94
C LEU A 36 5.76 -8.53 -14.85
N ALA A 37 4.55 -9.06 -14.93
CA ALA A 37 4.22 -10.21 -15.78
C ALA A 37 4.40 -9.92 -17.28
N GLU A 38 3.99 -8.74 -17.73
CA GLU A 38 4.04 -8.33 -19.13
C GLU A 38 5.45 -7.93 -19.56
N ASN A 39 6.17 -7.16 -18.74
CA ASN A 39 7.43 -6.54 -19.12
C ASN A 39 8.67 -7.32 -18.66
N LYS A 40 8.56 -8.17 -17.62
CA LYS A 40 9.63 -8.98 -17.05
C LYS A 40 10.96 -8.22 -16.87
N PRO A 41 10.96 -7.03 -16.27
CA PRO A 41 12.15 -6.20 -16.20
C PRO A 41 13.19 -6.82 -15.28
N GLU A 42 14.47 -6.80 -15.66
CA GLU A 42 15.57 -7.11 -14.75
C GLU A 42 15.74 -6.05 -13.67
N LYS A 43 15.42 -4.80 -14.01
CA LYS A 43 15.47 -3.65 -13.11
C LYS A 43 14.35 -2.69 -13.43
N CYS A 44 13.61 -2.27 -12.39
CA CYS A 44 12.61 -1.22 -12.54
C CYS A 44 12.39 -0.46 -11.23
N ARG A 45 11.87 0.75 -11.38
CA ARG A 45 11.30 1.57 -10.30
C ARG A 45 10.02 2.16 -10.84
N ILE A 46 8.90 1.67 -10.36
CA ILE A 46 7.58 2.12 -10.79
C ILE A 46 6.69 2.39 -9.59
N PHE A 47 5.71 3.23 -9.80
CA PHE A 47 4.63 3.42 -8.85
C PHE A 47 3.29 3.50 -9.60
N SER A 48 2.23 3.26 -8.90
CA SER A 48 0.86 3.46 -9.38
C SER A 48 0.03 4.16 -8.31
N ILE A 49 -0.91 4.97 -8.76
CA ILE A 49 -1.92 5.58 -7.91
C ILE A 49 -3.26 5.18 -8.48
N GLY A 50 -4.16 4.74 -7.63
CA GLY A 50 -5.47 4.33 -8.09
C GLY A 50 -6.45 4.10 -6.97
N ARG A 51 -7.71 4.14 -7.37
CA ARG A 51 -8.84 3.88 -6.51
C ARG A 51 -8.90 2.40 -6.14
N VAL A 52 -9.14 2.14 -4.85
CA VAL A 52 -9.27 0.80 -4.29
C VAL A 52 -10.53 0.72 -3.43
N PHE A 53 -11.03 -0.51 -3.26
CA PHE A 53 -12.32 -0.76 -2.62
C PHE A 53 -12.15 -1.84 -1.56
N ARG A 54 -12.66 -1.57 -0.35
CA ARG A 54 -12.61 -2.53 0.75
C ARG A 54 -13.93 -2.56 1.48
N ASN A 55 -14.39 -3.74 1.88
CA ASN A 55 -15.58 -3.89 2.69
C ASN A 55 -15.30 -3.49 4.15
N GLU A 56 -15.11 -2.20 4.37
CA GLU A 56 -14.79 -1.61 5.67
C GLU A 56 -16.05 -0.96 6.27
N LYS A 57 -16.12 -0.93 7.60
CA LYS A 57 -17.10 -0.08 8.27
C LYS A 57 -16.64 1.37 8.16
N VAL A 58 -17.45 2.20 7.48
CA VAL A 58 -17.14 3.63 7.33
C VAL A 58 -16.99 4.30 8.69
N SER A 59 -15.89 5.02 8.87
CA SER A 59 -15.57 5.74 10.09
C SER A 59 -14.72 6.97 9.78
N TYR A 60 -14.35 7.73 10.80
CA TYR A 60 -13.44 8.85 10.63
C TYR A 60 -12.02 8.45 10.14
N LYS A 61 -11.69 7.16 10.15
CA LYS A 61 -10.39 6.61 9.69
C LYS A 61 -10.48 5.73 8.45
N HIS A 62 -11.67 5.21 8.12
CA HIS A 62 -11.85 4.20 7.08
C HIS A 62 -12.99 4.56 6.15
N LEU A 63 -12.72 4.40 4.87
CA LEU A 63 -13.68 4.53 3.77
C LEU A 63 -13.79 3.19 3.04
N ILE A 64 -14.92 2.95 2.39
CA ILE A 64 -15.14 1.79 1.52
C ILE A 64 -14.32 1.95 0.23
N GLU A 65 -14.16 3.19 -0.22
CA GLU A 65 -13.45 3.60 -1.42
C GLU A 65 -12.42 4.67 -1.05
N PHE A 66 -11.17 4.50 -1.49
CA PHE A 66 -10.10 5.46 -1.24
C PHE A 66 -8.99 5.32 -2.29
N ASN A 67 -8.04 6.25 -2.31
CA ASN A 67 -6.91 6.19 -3.22
C ASN A 67 -5.70 5.56 -2.54
N GLN A 68 -5.08 4.60 -3.22
CA GLN A 68 -3.83 3.99 -2.78
C GLN A 68 -2.70 4.40 -3.71
N VAL A 69 -1.57 4.76 -3.13
CA VAL A 69 -0.29 4.80 -3.82
C VAL A 69 0.49 3.54 -3.47
N GLU A 70 1.09 2.94 -4.47
CA GLU A 70 1.95 1.78 -4.33
C GLU A 70 3.18 1.96 -5.22
N GLY A 71 4.33 1.51 -4.76
CA GLY A 71 5.54 1.48 -5.55
C GLY A 71 6.31 0.18 -5.38
N ILE A 72 7.03 -0.20 -6.41
CA ILE A 72 7.97 -1.31 -6.39
C ILE A 72 9.33 -0.90 -6.91
N VAL A 73 10.36 -1.58 -6.40
CA VAL A 73 11.73 -1.51 -6.91
C VAL A 73 12.22 -2.93 -7.11
N ALA A 74 12.56 -3.28 -8.35
CA ALA A 74 13.20 -4.55 -8.68
C ALA A 74 14.65 -4.29 -9.09
N ASP A 75 15.59 -5.00 -8.49
CA ASP A 75 17.02 -4.97 -8.84
C ASP A 75 17.71 -6.17 -8.17
N ARG A 76 18.90 -6.57 -8.65
CA ARG A 76 19.67 -7.72 -8.11
C ARG A 76 20.10 -7.54 -6.66
N ASN A 77 20.45 -6.33 -6.27
CA ASN A 77 21.10 -6.03 -5.00
C ASN A 77 20.24 -5.23 -4.02
N VAL A 78 18.93 -5.16 -4.24
CA VAL A 78 18.05 -4.43 -3.32
C VAL A 78 17.74 -5.23 -2.06
N THR A 79 17.67 -4.53 -0.96
CA THR A 79 17.51 -5.08 0.39
C THR A 79 16.35 -4.37 1.13
N LEU A 80 15.97 -4.93 2.26
CA LEU A 80 15.00 -4.27 3.15
C LEU A 80 15.50 -2.89 3.64
N ARG A 81 16.83 -2.73 3.79
CA ARG A 81 17.44 -1.44 4.16
C ARG A 81 17.20 -0.38 3.08
N ASP A 82 17.31 -0.74 1.80
CA ASP A 82 17.02 0.18 0.69
C ASP A 82 15.55 0.59 0.69
N LEU A 83 14.64 -0.33 0.98
CA LEU A 83 13.22 -0.03 1.11
C LEU A 83 12.94 0.94 2.26
N MET A 84 13.56 0.73 3.43
CA MET A 84 13.46 1.65 4.56
C MET A 84 14.01 3.04 4.21
N GLY A 85 15.17 3.10 3.53
CA GLY A 85 15.77 4.34 3.05
C GLY A 85 14.85 5.10 2.11
N LEU A 86 14.27 4.40 1.11
CA LEU A 86 13.31 4.98 0.18
C LEU A 86 12.08 5.58 0.90
N GLN A 87 11.57 4.88 1.92
CA GLN A 87 10.43 5.38 2.70
C GLN A 87 10.81 6.59 3.56
N ILE A 88 12.00 6.62 4.14
CA ILE A 88 12.50 7.78 4.89
C ILE A 88 12.59 8.99 3.96
N ASP A 89 13.17 8.84 2.79
CA ASP A 89 13.28 9.91 1.78
C ASP A 89 11.91 10.42 1.35
N PHE A 90 10.98 9.50 1.09
CA PHE A 90 9.61 9.83 0.71
C PHE A 90 8.91 10.67 1.79
N TYR A 91 8.93 10.22 3.02
CA TYR A 91 8.29 10.94 4.14
C TYR A 91 8.98 12.27 4.47
N THR A 92 10.31 12.31 4.37
CA THR A 92 11.07 13.54 4.59
C THR A 92 10.70 14.63 3.57
N LYS A 93 10.52 14.26 2.29
CA LYS A 93 10.04 15.17 1.25
C LYS A 93 8.61 15.66 1.51
N LEU A 94 7.79 14.90 2.23
CA LEU A 94 6.47 15.32 2.70
C LEU A 94 6.51 16.14 3.99
N GLY A 95 7.71 16.46 4.52
CA GLY A 95 7.88 17.22 5.75
C GLY A 95 7.71 16.39 7.04
N ILE A 96 7.63 15.06 6.93
CA ILE A 96 7.45 14.14 8.07
C ILE A 96 8.84 13.73 8.58
N LYS A 97 9.16 14.09 9.83
CA LYS A 97 10.50 13.89 10.39
C LYS A 97 10.62 12.69 11.32
N LYS A 98 9.56 12.35 12.04
CA LYS A 98 9.56 11.25 13.02
C LYS A 98 8.94 10.01 12.40
N ILE A 99 9.80 9.06 12.02
CA ILE A 99 9.43 7.82 11.31
C ILE A 99 10.01 6.64 12.08
N LYS A 100 9.26 5.57 12.18
CA LYS A 100 9.75 4.26 12.63
C LYS A 100 9.14 3.15 11.80
N PHE A 101 9.82 2.00 11.80
CA PHE A 101 9.35 0.79 11.15
C PHE A 101 9.05 -0.27 12.20
N TRP A 102 7.96 -1.00 11.98
CA TRP A 102 7.53 -2.05 12.89
C TRP A 102 7.39 -3.37 12.11
N PRO A 103 7.97 -4.47 12.57
CA PRO A 103 7.73 -5.76 11.97
C PRO A 103 6.25 -6.11 12.00
N THR A 104 5.75 -6.61 10.88
CA THR A 104 4.34 -6.99 10.72
C THR A 104 4.24 -8.19 9.78
N TYR A 105 3.04 -8.64 9.50
CA TYR A 105 2.78 -9.73 8.59
C TYR A 105 1.87 -9.28 7.44
N PHE A 106 2.33 -9.54 6.21
CA PHE A 106 1.50 -9.53 5.00
C PHE A 106 1.70 -10.85 4.26
N PRO A 107 0.63 -11.47 3.72
CA PRO A 107 0.74 -12.80 3.11
C PRO A 107 1.60 -12.83 1.84
N TYR A 108 1.87 -11.69 1.23
CA TYR A 108 2.56 -11.55 -0.05
C TYR A 108 3.99 -10.97 0.07
N THR A 109 4.44 -10.60 1.26
CA THR A 109 5.81 -10.12 1.52
C THR A 109 6.49 -10.89 2.64
N GLU A 110 7.82 -11.05 2.53
CA GLU A 110 8.69 -11.62 3.56
C GLU A 110 10.12 -11.10 3.33
N PRO A 111 10.71 -10.35 4.28
CA PRO A 111 10.10 -9.79 5.48
C PRO A 111 9.08 -8.68 5.20
N SER A 112 8.20 -8.45 6.18
CA SER A 112 7.17 -7.41 6.10
C SER A 112 7.35 -6.37 7.19
N LEU A 113 7.14 -5.10 6.86
CA LEU A 113 7.20 -3.97 7.77
C LEU A 113 5.98 -3.08 7.62
N GLN A 114 5.61 -2.42 8.69
CA GLN A 114 4.68 -1.31 8.72
C GLN A 114 5.45 -0.03 9.03
N SER A 115 5.32 1.00 8.19
CA SER A 115 5.85 2.33 8.52
C SER A 115 4.87 3.09 9.40
N MET A 116 5.40 3.76 10.39
CA MET A 116 4.64 4.60 11.32
C MET A 116 5.27 5.98 11.40
N ILE A 117 4.44 7.00 11.49
CA ILE A 117 4.88 8.37 11.71
C ILE A 117 4.30 8.91 13.00
N TYR A 118 4.99 9.85 13.63
CA TYR A 118 4.45 10.54 14.78
C TYR A 118 3.62 11.73 14.33
N ASN A 119 2.35 11.71 14.73
CA ASN A 119 1.44 12.83 14.49
C ASN A 119 1.47 13.76 15.73
N GLU A 120 2.08 14.93 15.56
CA GLU A 120 2.23 15.91 16.64
C GLU A 120 0.87 16.41 17.17
N SER A 121 -0.10 16.63 16.29
CA SER A 121 -1.43 17.11 16.68
C SER A 121 -2.20 16.10 17.52
N LEU A 122 -1.98 14.80 17.29
CA LEU A 122 -2.64 13.72 18.03
C LEU A 122 -1.77 13.18 19.17
N GLY A 123 -0.51 13.60 19.29
CA GLY A 123 0.44 13.12 20.29
C GLY A 123 0.73 11.62 20.22
N LYS A 124 0.58 10.98 19.03
CA LYS A 124 0.71 9.51 18.88
C LYS A 124 1.28 9.06 17.55
N TRP A 125 1.75 7.82 17.55
CA TRP A 125 2.17 7.13 16.34
C TRP A 125 0.97 6.68 15.51
N VAL A 126 1.04 6.92 14.20
CA VAL A 126 0.02 6.56 13.22
C VAL A 126 0.63 5.68 12.14
N GLU A 127 0.00 4.56 11.85
CA GLU A 127 0.38 3.68 10.76
C GLU A 127 0.07 4.34 9.41
N LEU A 128 1.03 4.26 8.48
CA LEU A 128 0.83 4.75 7.11
C LEU A 128 0.90 3.64 6.09
N PHE A 129 2.09 3.13 5.78
CA PHE A 129 2.31 2.20 4.68
C PHE A 129 2.74 0.83 5.15
N GLY A 130 2.13 -0.20 4.54
CA GLY A 130 2.66 -1.55 4.54
C GLY A 130 3.78 -1.68 3.50
N MET A 131 4.81 -2.46 3.80
CA MET A 131 5.97 -2.61 2.93
C MET A 131 6.70 -3.94 3.19
N GLY A 132 7.47 -4.37 2.21
CA GLY A 132 8.28 -5.60 2.35
C GLY A 132 8.92 -6.02 1.04
N ILE A 133 9.51 -7.21 1.06
CA ILE A 133 10.03 -7.86 -0.15
C ILE A 133 8.97 -8.84 -0.62
N LEU A 134 8.57 -8.75 -1.89
CA LEU A 134 7.59 -9.70 -2.45
C LEU A 134 8.15 -11.12 -2.38
N ARG A 135 7.31 -12.04 -1.95
CA ARG A 135 7.69 -13.45 -1.81
C ARG A 135 8.04 -14.07 -3.16
N PRO A 136 9.07 -14.93 -3.21
CA PRO A 136 9.47 -15.61 -4.45
C PRO A 136 8.33 -16.38 -5.14
N GLU A 137 7.37 -16.90 -4.37
CA GLU A 137 6.21 -17.63 -4.91
C GLU A 137 5.34 -16.74 -5.82
N ILE A 138 5.34 -15.41 -5.56
CA ILE A 138 4.65 -14.43 -6.38
C ILE A 138 5.51 -14.02 -7.58
N THR A 139 6.74 -13.55 -7.31
CA THR A 139 7.61 -13.00 -8.35
C THR A 139 8.04 -14.04 -9.38
N SER A 140 8.34 -15.28 -8.95
CA SER A 140 8.67 -16.38 -9.84
C SER A 140 7.51 -16.82 -10.73
N SER A 141 6.26 -16.72 -10.23
CA SER A 141 5.07 -17.07 -11.03
C SER A 141 4.88 -16.15 -12.24
N VAL A 142 5.40 -14.91 -12.18
CA VAL A 142 5.39 -13.94 -13.28
C VAL A 142 6.75 -13.82 -13.98
N GLY A 143 7.70 -14.71 -13.68
CA GLY A 143 8.99 -14.79 -14.35
C GLY A 143 10.05 -13.80 -13.86
N ILE A 144 9.86 -13.19 -12.70
CA ILE A 144 10.82 -12.26 -12.09
C ILE A 144 11.73 -13.05 -11.13
N LYS A 145 13.05 -12.93 -11.32
CA LYS A 145 14.08 -13.62 -10.54
C LYS A 145 14.70 -12.74 -9.45
N ASN A 146 14.78 -11.44 -9.71
CA ASN A 146 15.38 -10.48 -8.78
C ASN A 146 14.44 -10.17 -7.62
N PRO A 147 14.97 -9.79 -6.44
CA PRO A 147 14.16 -9.29 -5.35
C PRO A 147 13.32 -8.08 -5.79
N VAL A 148 12.09 -8.01 -5.31
CA VAL A 148 11.17 -6.90 -5.57
C VAL A 148 10.75 -6.31 -4.23
N LEU A 149 11.22 -5.10 -3.96
CA LEU A 149 10.74 -4.29 -2.86
C LEU A 149 9.36 -3.74 -3.22
N ALA A 150 8.42 -3.79 -2.28
CA ALA A 150 7.07 -3.25 -2.48
C ALA A 150 6.64 -2.44 -1.26
N TRP A 151 5.89 -1.38 -1.49
CA TRP A 151 5.29 -0.54 -0.46
C TRP A 151 4.00 0.07 -0.96
N GLY A 152 3.06 0.33 -0.05
CA GLY A 152 1.79 0.96 -0.43
C GLY A 152 0.95 1.38 0.75
N GLY A 153 0.11 2.37 0.52
CA GLY A 153 -0.84 2.86 1.52
C GLY A 153 -1.82 3.89 0.98
N GLY A 154 -2.78 4.26 1.82
CA GLY A 154 -3.82 5.22 1.48
C GLY A 154 -3.31 6.65 1.42
N LEU A 155 -3.59 7.36 0.33
CA LEU A 155 -3.23 8.77 0.15
C LEU A 155 -3.98 9.68 1.11
N GLU A 156 -5.22 9.33 1.45
CA GLU A 156 -6.07 10.12 2.34
C GLU A 156 -5.44 10.31 3.72
N ARG A 157 -4.72 9.30 4.24
CA ARG A 157 -4.01 9.44 5.52
C ARG A 157 -2.90 10.48 5.45
N ILE A 158 -2.18 10.56 4.34
CA ILE A 158 -1.17 11.60 4.10
C ILE A 158 -1.84 12.96 3.98
N ALA A 159 -2.93 13.05 3.21
CA ALA A 159 -3.69 14.28 3.06
C ALA A 159 -4.26 14.78 4.41
N MET A 160 -4.81 13.90 5.23
CA MET A 160 -5.26 14.26 6.58
C MET A 160 -4.14 14.88 7.42
N LEU A 161 -2.96 14.27 7.41
CA LEU A 161 -1.79 14.79 8.12
C LEU A 161 -1.38 16.16 7.57
N ARG A 162 -1.35 16.31 6.25
CA ARG A 162 -0.92 17.54 5.59
C ARG A 162 -1.87 18.70 5.83
N PHE A 163 -3.17 18.44 5.84
CA PHE A 163 -4.22 19.45 6.01
C PHE A 163 -4.76 19.55 7.46
N GLY A 164 -4.20 18.79 8.40
CA GLY A 164 -4.63 18.82 9.81
C GLY A 164 -6.05 18.30 10.03
N LEU A 165 -6.52 17.35 9.20
CA LEU A 165 -7.87 16.81 9.28
C LEU A 165 -7.93 15.64 10.29
N ASN A 166 -9.01 15.60 11.06
CA ASN A 166 -9.27 14.53 12.01
C ASN A 166 -10.26 13.47 11.50
N ASP A 167 -10.89 13.73 10.38
CA ASP A 167 -11.91 12.88 9.77
C ASP A 167 -11.63 12.74 8.27
N VAL A 168 -11.37 11.52 7.81
CA VAL A 168 -11.09 11.25 6.40
C VAL A 168 -12.25 11.62 5.47
N ARG A 169 -13.49 11.64 5.98
CA ARG A 169 -14.69 11.99 5.22
C ARG A 169 -14.71 13.45 4.80
N ASP A 170 -13.96 14.32 5.49
CA ASP A 170 -13.88 15.75 5.14
C ASP A 170 -13.26 15.97 3.76
N LEU A 171 -12.37 15.07 3.31
CA LEU A 171 -11.81 15.09 1.97
C LEU A 171 -12.87 14.85 0.86
N TYR A 172 -14.00 14.27 1.20
CA TYR A 172 -15.03 13.85 0.24
C TYR A 172 -16.38 14.58 0.39
N ARG A 173 -16.50 15.44 1.40
CA ARG A 173 -17.75 16.21 1.65
C ARG A 173 -18.02 17.28 0.62
N ASN A 174 -17.02 17.67 -0.18
CA ASN A 174 -17.11 18.74 -1.18
C ASN A 174 -17.63 20.08 -0.60
N ASP A 175 -17.30 20.41 0.65
CA ASP A 175 -17.62 21.70 1.23
C ASP A 175 -16.83 22.81 0.51
N LEU A 176 -17.54 23.66 -0.23
CA LEU A 176 -16.93 24.71 -1.04
C LEU A 176 -16.17 25.74 -0.20
N ARG A 177 -16.55 25.97 1.05
CA ARG A 177 -15.84 26.88 1.97
C ARG A 177 -14.49 26.30 2.33
N TRP A 178 -14.45 25.00 2.66
CA TRP A 178 -13.21 24.29 2.93
C TRP A 178 -12.32 24.24 1.69
N LEU A 179 -12.85 23.86 0.53
CA LEU A 179 -12.10 23.78 -0.72
C LEU A 179 -11.47 25.12 -1.14
N ARG A 180 -12.13 26.24 -0.82
CA ARG A 180 -11.59 27.58 -1.08
C ARG A 180 -10.55 28.04 -0.07
N SER A 181 -10.60 27.51 1.15
CA SER A 181 -9.71 27.91 2.25
C SER A 181 -8.49 27.00 2.40
N VAL A 182 -8.55 25.77 1.90
CA VAL A 182 -7.43 24.82 2.02
C VAL A 182 -6.24 25.33 1.18
N PRO A 183 -5.05 25.43 1.78
CA PRO A 183 -3.87 25.88 1.03
C PRO A 183 -3.51 24.86 -0.04
N PHE A 184 -3.02 25.33 -1.19
CA PHE A 184 -2.40 24.45 -2.16
C PHE A 184 -1.27 23.67 -1.49
N CYS A 185 -1.19 22.37 -1.77
CA CYS A 185 -0.10 21.54 -1.30
C CYS A 185 1.20 22.04 -1.96
N GLN A 186 1.94 22.87 -1.26
CA GLN A 186 3.32 23.19 -1.65
C GLN A 186 4.18 22.01 -1.17
N LEU A 187 4.83 21.35 -2.12
CA LEU A 187 5.81 20.30 -1.89
C LEU A 187 7.11 20.92 -1.37
#